data_70df75babcb6f3f32a68c376b05cf222
#
_entry.id   70df75babcb6f3f32a68c376b05cf222
#
_cell.length_a   1.000
_cell.length_b   1.000
_cell.length_c   1.000
_cell.angle_alpha   90.00
_cell.angle_beta   90.00
_cell.angle_gamma   90.00
#
_symmetry.space_group_name_H-M   'P 1'
#
loop_
_entity.id
_entity.type
_entity.pdbx_description
1 polymer ?
#
loop_
_entity_poly.entity_id
_entity_poly.type
_entity_poly.pdbx_seq_one_letter_code
_entity_poly.pdbx_strand_id
1 'polypeptide(L)'
;MRKEERYQRILAHFRKEMPNVNTELEFGSVFQLLVAVILSAQCTDKRINQVTPELFSHYPDAKTMAKAEPEDVLEYIRSVSYPNAKAEHLVKMARALVERHDGEVPSDMNQLLDLPGVGRKTANVIQSVAFGKSALAVDTHVYRVAHRLGLVSKRDNTPYKVEMALTKYIPEADVPDAHHWLLLHGRYVCTSRKPHCEKCELKALCPKLLEDSKLA
;
A
#
# COMPACT_ATOMS: atom_id res chain seq x y z
N MET A 1 29.84 -0.55 6.18
CA MET A 1 29.18 -0.81 4.88
C MET A 1 28.59 0.49 4.38
N ARG A 2 28.86 0.86 3.14
CA ARG A 2 28.31 2.06 2.49
C ARG A 2 26.80 1.87 2.21
N LYS A 3 26.05 2.97 2.06
CA LYS A 3 24.60 2.94 1.90
C LYS A 3 24.19 2.20 0.62
N GLU A 4 24.86 2.48 -0.48
CA GLU A 4 24.59 1.85 -1.78
C GLU A 4 24.81 0.33 -1.73
N GLU A 5 25.90 -0.12 -1.10
CA GLU A 5 26.20 -1.55 -0.92
C GLU A 5 25.11 -2.23 -0.08
N ARG A 6 24.59 -1.54 0.96
CA ARG A 6 23.48 -2.06 1.77
C ARG A 6 22.23 -2.25 0.95
N TYR A 7 21.86 -1.26 0.13
CA TYR A 7 20.73 -1.39 -0.78
C TYR A 7 20.89 -2.58 -1.73
N GLN A 8 22.01 -2.66 -2.42
CA GLN A 8 22.30 -3.75 -3.37
C GLN A 8 22.13 -5.14 -2.72
N ARG A 9 22.71 -5.34 -1.53
CA ARG A 9 22.66 -6.64 -0.83
C ARG A 9 21.25 -6.97 -0.32
N ILE A 10 20.51 -5.99 0.20
CA ILE A 10 19.15 -6.19 0.69
C ILE A 10 18.20 -6.46 -0.48
N LEU A 11 18.28 -5.69 -1.57
CA LEU A 11 17.45 -5.92 -2.76
C LEU A 11 17.77 -7.26 -3.42
N ALA A 12 19.03 -7.65 -3.52
CA ALA A 12 19.42 -8.97 -4.03
C ALA A 12 18.82 -10.12 -3.22
N HIS A 13 18.81 -9.98 -1.88
CA HIS A 13 18.14 -10.95 -1.01
C HIS A 13 16.64 -11.02 -1.31
N PHE A 14 15.93 -9.90 -1.36
CA PHE A 14 14.48 -9.88 -1.61
C PHE A 14 14.11 -10.43 -2.99
N ARG A 15 14.86 -10.08 -4.05
CA ARG A 15 14.64 -10.64 -5.39
C ARG A 15 14.77 -12.16 -5.41
N LYS A 16 15.72 -12.70 -4.63
CA LYS A 16 15.92 -14.16 -4.52
C LYS A 16 14.79 -14.84 -3.74
N GLU A 17 14.43 -14.30 -2.59
CA GLU A 17 13.49 -14.95 -1.66
C GLU A 17 12.01 -14.68 -2.01
N MET A 18 11.73 -13.55 -2.68
CA MET A 18 10.37 -13.12 -3.05
C MET A 18 10.32 -12.62 -4.51
N PRO A 19 10.61 -13.47 -5.52
CA PRO A 19 10.72 -13.05 -6.92
C PRO A 19 9.38 -12.64 -7.55
N ASN A 20 8.25 -13.11 -7.02
CA ASN A 20 6.90 -12.87 -7.56
C ASN A 20 6.00 -12.34 -6.46
N VAL A 21 6.31 -11.16 -5.95
CA VAL A 21 5.55 -10.54 -4.87
C VAL A 21 4.41 -9.69 -5.42
N ASN A 22 3.25 -9.77 -4.78
CA ASN A 22 2.08 -8.97 -5.15
C ASN A 22 1.26 -8.59 -3.91
N THR A 23 0.22 -7.78 -4.11
CA THR A 23 -0.75 -7.45 -3.06
C THR A 23 -1.51 -8.69 -2.60
N GLU A 24 -1.89 -8.73 -1.32
CA GLU A 24 -2.77 -9.77 -0.76
C GLU A 24 -4.27 -9.43 -0.95
N LEU A 25 -4.60 -8.25 -1.52
CA LEU A 25 -5.97 -7.87 -1.86
C LEU A 25 -6.45 -8.60 -3.12
N GLU A 26 -7.69 -9.08 -3.11
CA GLU A 26 -8.35 -9.75 -4.23
C GLU A 26 -9.19 -8.74 -5.02
N PHE A 27 -9.00 -8.71 -6.35
CA PHE A 27 -9.72 -7.80 -7.26
C PHE A 27 -9.73 -8.33 -8.70
N GLY A 28 -10.74 -7.96 -9.46
CA GLY A 28 -10.89 -8.33 -10.87
C GLY A 28 -10.70 -7.16 -11.84
N SER A 29 -10.63 -5.90 -11.33
CA SER A 29 -10.44 -4.70 -12.15
C SER A 29 -9.68 -3.62 -11.39
N VAL A 30 -9.17 -2.60 -12.11
CA VAL A 30 -8.49 -1.45 -11.48
C VAL A 30 -9.42 -0.68 -10.55
N PHE A 31 -10.70 -0.55 -10.91
CA PHE A 31 -11.72 0.04 -10.04
C PHE A 31 -11.87 -0.76 -8.74
N GLN A 32 -11.99 -2.08 -8.83
CA GLN A 32 -12.09 -2.95 -7.66
C GLN A 32 -10.84 -2.89 -6.77
N LEU A 33 -9.65 -2.80 -7.37
CA LEU A 33 -8.42 -2.56 -6.60
C LEU A 33 -8.49 -1.23 -5.85
N LEU A 34 -8.92 -0.14 -6.51
CA LEU A 34 -9.04 1.18 -5.88
C LEU A 34 -10.00 1.13 -4.68
N VAL A 35 -11.17 0.51 -4.86
CA VAL A 35 -12.14 0.30 -3.78
C VAL A 35 -11.52 -0.50 -2.63
N ALA A 36 -10.88 -1.64 -2.92
CA ALA A 36 -10.26 -2.49 -1.91
C ALA A 36 -9.16 -1.76 -1.13
N VAL A 37 -8.33 -0.95 -1.81
CA VAL A 37 -7.27 -0.15 -1.17
C VAL A 37 -7.86 0.96 -0.29
N ILE A 38 -8.93 1.64 -0.69
CA ILE A 38 -9.62 2.61 0.17
C ILE A 38 -10.19 1.92 1.41
N LEU A 39 -10.82 0.76 1.23
CA LEU A 39 -11.38 -0.03 2.33
C LEU A 39 -10.29 -0.56 3.28
N SER A 40 -9.06 -0.84 2.80
CA SER A 40 -7.97 -1.38 3.62
C SER A 40 -7.38 -0.39 4.63
N ALA A 41 -7.72 0.90 4.54
CA ALA A 41 -7.28 1.88 5.53
C ALA A 41 -7.73 1.48 6.95
N GLN A 42 -6.74 1.21 7.83
CA GLN A 42 -6.95 0.70 9.20
C GLN A 42 -7.79 -0.59 9.29
N CYS A 43 -7.72 -1.42 8.25
CA CYS A 43 -8.37 -2.73 8.21
C CYS A 43 -7.39 -3.77 7.63
N THR A 44 -7.58 -5.05 7.99
CA THR A 44 -6.72 -6.12 7.47
C THR A 44 -7.17 -6.53 6.06
N ASP A 45 -6.22 -6.90 5.18
CA ASP A 45 -6.54 -7.38 3.83
C ASP A 45 -7.47 -8.59 3.86
N LYS A 46 -7.27 -9.50 4.84
CA LYS A 46 -8.17 -10.62 5.09
C LYS A 46 -9.63 -10.19 5.30
N ARG A 47 -9.87 -9.10 6.06
CA ARG A 47 -11.25 -8.58 6.27
C ARG A 47 -11.79 -7.98 4.98
N ILE A 48 -10.96 -7.26 4.22
CA ILE A 48 -11.37 -6.67 2.96
C ILE A 48 -11.76 -7.77 1.97
N ASN A 49 -10.96 -8.81 1.80
CA ASN A 49 -11.26 -9.94 0.93
C ASN A 49 -12.51 -10.74 1.34
N GLN A 50 -12.98 -10.59 2.59
CA GLN A 50 -14.24 -11.18 3.04
C GLN A 50 -15.49 -10.36 2.64
N VAL A 51 -15.35 -9.03 2.52
CA VAL A 51 -16.50 -8.14 2.24
C VAL A 51 -16.61 -7.74 0.76
N THR A 52 -15.47 -7.67 0.07
CA THR A 52 -15.43 -7.19 -1.32
C THR A 52 -16.13 -8.08 -2.34
N PRO A 53 -16.18 -9.43 -2.23
CA PRO A 53 -16.89 -10.25 -3.21
C PRO A 53 -18.38 -9.89 -3.32
N GLU A 54 -19.06 -9.71 -2.20
CA GLU A 54 -20.48 -9.33 -2.19
C GLU A 54 -20.65 -7.88 -2.66
N LEU A 55 -19.80 -6.97 -2.20
CA LEU A 55 -19.83 -5.58 -2.66
C LEU A 55 -19.65 -5.49 -4.19
N PHE A 56 -18.69 -6.24 -4.75
CA PHE A 56 -18.40 -6.21 -6.20
C PHE A 56 -19.44 -6.94 -7.05
N SER A 57 -20.22 -7.85 -6.48
CA SER A 57 -21.36 -8.45 -7.18
C SER A 57 -22.47 -7.44 -7.45
N HIS A 58 -22.65 -6.44 -6.58
CA HIS A 58 -23.63 -5.37 -6.71
C HIS A 58 -23.08 -4.12 -7.40
N TYR A 59 -21.81 -3.82 -7.17
CA TYR A 59 -21.12 -2.63 -7.70
C TYR A 59 -19.81 -3.02 -8.41
N PRO A 60 -19.89 -3.68 -9.57
CA PRO A 60 -18.70 -4.19 -10.29
C PRO A 60 -17.80 -3.09 -10.85
N ASP A 61 -18.34 -1.90 -11.09
CA ASP A 61 -17.67 -0.77 -11.74
C ASP A 61 -18.10 0.58 -11.15
N ALA A 62 -17.41 1.65 -11.57
CA ALA A 62 -17.70 3.01 -11.14
C ALA A 62 -19.09 3.50 -11.58
N LYS A 63 -19.55 3.10 -12.78
CA LYS A 63 -20.83 3.56 -13.31
C LYS A 63 -22.01 3.02 -12.50
N THR A 64 -21.90 1.81 -11.99
CA THR A 64 -22.88 1.19 -11.11
C THR A 64 -22.84 1.81 -9.72
N MET A 65 -21.65 1.92 -9.11
CA MET A 65 -21.48 2.48 -7.77
C MET A 65 -21.84 3.98 -7.69
N ALA A 66 -21.65 4.75 -8.77
CA ALA A 66 -22.02 6.17 -8.83
C ALA A 66 -23.51 6.44 -8.65
N LYS A 67 -24.37 5.44 -8.95
CA LYS A 67 -25.84 5.51 -8.83
C LYS A 67 -26.34 5.15 -7.43
N ALA A 68 -25.47 4.56 -6.60
CA ALA A 68 -25.83 4.16 -5.24
C ALA A 68 -25.89 5.37 -4.31
N GLU A 69 -26.66 5.23 -3.21
CA GLU A 69 -26.51 6.10 -2.06
C GLU A 69 -25.50 5.50 -1.07
N PRO A 70 -24.82 6.32 -0.24
CA PRO A 70 -23.84 5.83 0.72
C PRO A 70 -24.40 4.75 1.66
N GLU A 71 -25.66 4.84 2.02
CA GLU A 71 -26.38 3.90 2.89
C GLU A 71 -26.44 2.49 2.28
N ASP A 72 -26.65 2.39 0.96
CA ASP A 72 -26.69 1.11 0.23
C ASP A 72 -25.31 0.43 0.25
N VAL A 73 -24.24 1.21 -0.01
CA VAL A 73 -22.85 0.70 0.04
C VAL A 73 -22.46 0.32 1.47
N LEU A 74 -22.93 1.09 2.47
CA LEU A 74 -22.66 0.83 3.89
C LEU A 74 -23.12 -0.57 4.31
N GLU A 75 -24.21 -1.09 3.76
CA GLU A 75 -24.72 -2.42 4.11
C GLU A 75 -23.67 -3.51 3.93
N TYR A 76 -22.88 -3.43 2.88
CA TYR A 76 -21.84 -4.42 2.55
C TYR A 76 -20.54 -4.23 3.36
N ILE A 77 -20.27 -3.02 3.82
CA ILE A 77 -18.98 -2.69 4.46
C ILE A 77 -19.08 -2.37 5.96
N ARG A 78 -20.19 -2.66 6.63
CA ARG A 78 -20.42 -2.38 8.08
C ARG A 78 -19.33 -2.90 8.98
N SER A 79 -18.66 -3.99 8.60
CA SER A 79 -17.63 -4.65 9.41
C SER A 79 -16.22 -4.10 9.22
N VAL A 80 -16.01 -3.13 8.33
CA VAL A 80 -14.71 -2.46 8.15
C VAL A 80 -14.57 -1.25 9.08
N SER A 81 -13.34 -0.80 9.32
CA SER A 81 -13.10 0.39 10.14
C SER A 81 -13.66 1.64 9.45
N TYR A 82 -14.34 2.50 10.19
CA TYR A 82 -14.92 3.77 9.69
C TYR A 82 -15.86 3.59 8.49
N PRO A 83 -16.87 2.71 8.57
CA PRO A 83 -17.65 2.30 7.40
C PRO A 83 -18.46 3.44 6.79
N ASN A 84 -19.05 4.33 7.60
CA ASN A 84 -19.85 5.46 7.11
C ASN A 84 -19.04 6.39 6.21
N ALA A 85 -17.87 6.85 6.71
CA ALA A 85 -16.99 7.73 5.93
C ALA A 85 -16.46 7.05 4.65
N LYS A 86 -16.20 5.73 4.73
CA LYS A 86 -15.77 4.97 3.56
C LYS A 86 -16.86 4.81 2.53
N ALA A 87 -18.09 4.52 2.94
CA ALA A 87 -19.23 4.45 2.03
C ALA A 87 -19.43 5.77 1.27
N GLU A 88 -19.42 6.89 1.99
CA GLU A 88 -19.47 8.22 1.34
C GLU A 88 -18.33 8.45 0.36
N HIS A 89 -17.09 8.11 0.77
CA HIS A 89 -15.92 8.29 -0.10
C HIS A 89 -16.01 7.42 -1.36
N LEU A 90 -16.47 6.17 -1.26
CA LEU A 90 -16.61 5.26 -2.40
C LEU A 90 -17.61 5.78 -3.41
N VAL A 91 -18.80 6.22 -2.96
CA VAL A 91 -19.84 6.77 -3.85
C VAL A 91 -19.35 8.08 -4.49
N LYS A 92 -18.77 9.01 -3.71
CA LYS A 92 -18.23 10.27 -4.23
C LYS A 92 -17.09 10.03 -5.22
N MET A 93 -16.20 9.08 -4.94
CA MET A 93 -15.11 8.68 -5.83
C MET A 93 -15.67 8.10 -7.14
N ALA A 94 -16.65 7.21 -7.07
CA ALA A 94 -17.27 6.63 -8.26
C ALA A 94 -17.97 7.69 -9.12
N ARG A 95 -18.68 8.63 -8.51
CA ARG A 95 -19.30 9.79 -9.21
C ARG A 95 -18.24 10.65 -9.89
N ALA A 96 -17.11 10.94 -9.21
CA ALA A 96 -16.00 11.70 -9.77
C ALA A 96 -15.32 10.97 -10.94
N LEU A 97 -15.17 9.63 -10.87
CA LEU A 97 -14.65 8.83 -11.98
C LEU A 97 -15.56 8.90 -13.21
N VAL A 98 -16.87 8.78 -13.01
CA VAL A 98 -17.84 8.87 -14.13
C VAL A 98 -17.83 10.27 -14.75
N GLU A 99 -17.81 11.31 -13.92
CA GLU A 99 -17.88 12.71 -14.36
C GLU A 99 -16.61 13.16 -15.12
N ARG A 100 -15.44 12.72 -14.68
CA ARG A 100 -14.14 13.28 -15.12
C ARG A 100 -13.28 12.33 -15.92
N HIS A 101 -13.55 11.01 -15.83
CA HIS A 101 -12.68 9.95 -16.36
C HIS A 101 -13.46 8.85 -17.07
N ASP A 102 -14.71 9.11 -17.51
CA ASP A 102 -15.62 8.14 -18.18
C ASP A 102 -15.79 6.81 -17.41
N GLY A 103 -15.66 6.84 -16.09
CA GLY A 103 -15.76 5.67 -15.21
C GLY A 103 -14.46 4.90 -15.03
N GLU A 104 -13.38 5.30 -15.68
CA GLU A 104 -12.07 4.64 -15.60
C GLU A 104 -11.19 5.26 -14.52
N VAL A 105 -10.33 4.44 -13.90
CA VAL A 105 -9.36 4.91 -12.91
C VAL A 105 -8.15 5.51 -13.63
N PRO A 106 -7.83 6.81 -13.39
CA PRO A 106 -6.68 7.44 -14.04
C PRO A 106 -5.36 6.89 -13.52
N SER A 107 -4.33 6.90 -14.38
CA SER A 107 -2.97 6.49 -14.00
C SER A 107 -2.07 7.66 -13.59
N ASP A 108 -2.53 8.90 -13.70
CA ASP A 108 -1.78 10.09 -13.29
C ASP A 108 -1.91 10.34 -11.78
N MET A 109 -0.80 10.73 -11.13
CA MET A 109 -0.76 10.95 -9.68
C MET A 109 -1.70 12.06 -9.23
N ASN A 110 -1.74 13.18 -9.96
CA ASN A 110 -2.57 14.33 -9.55
C ASN A 110 -4.05 13.99 -9.72
N GLN A 111 -4.42 13.36 -10.83
CA GLN A 111 -5.80 12.92 -11.07
C GLN A 111 -6.25 11.89 -10.01
N LEU A 112 -5.38 10.98 -9.58
CA LEU A 112 -5.67 10.06 -8.47
C LEU A 112 -5.88 10.79 -7.14
N LEU A 113 -5.03 11.78 -6.84
CA LEU A 113 -5.14 12.57 -5.60
C LEU A 113 -6.38 13.46 -5.55
N ASP A 114 -6.97 13.82 -6.70
CA ASP A 114 -8.20 14.59 -6.81
C ASP A 114 -9.47 13.75 -6.55
N LEU A 115 -9.32 12.41 -6.45
CA LEU A 115 -10.44 11.53 -6.16
C LEU A 115 -10.75 11.49 -4.65
N PRO A 116 -12.04 11.60 -4.26
CA PRO A 116 -12.45 11.47 -2.87
C PRO A 116 -11.96 10.17 -2.21
N GLY A 117 -11.36 10.25 -1.03
CA GLY A 117 -10.84 9.09 -0.29
C GLY A 117 -9.49 8.58 -0.78
N VAL A 118 -8.89 9.18 -1.80
CA VAL A 118 -7.58 8.80 -2.34
C VAL A 118 -6.48 9.72 -1.81
N GLY A 119 -5.67 9.20 -0.91
CA GLY A 119 -4.44 9.86 -0.47
C GLY A 119 -3.21 9.36 -1.22
N ARG A 120 -2.05 9.97 -0.96
CA ARG A 120 -0.78 9.63 -1.62
C ARG A 120 -0.42 8.13 -1.52
N LYS A 121 -0.65 7.51 -0.36
CA LYS A 121 -0.41 6.08 -0.18
C LYS A 121 -1.28 5.26 -1.14
N THR A 122 -2.58 5.54 -1.21
CA THR A 122 -3.52 4.86 -2.11
C THR A 122 -3.11 5.08 -3.56
N ALA A 123 -2.82 6.31 -3.96
CA ALA A 123 -2.38 6.63 -5.32
C ALA A 123 -1.10 5.88 -5.71
N ASN A 124 -0.10 5.79 -4.84
CA ASN A 124 1.12 5.01 -5.08
C ASN A 124 0.82 3.51 -5.26
N VAL A 125 -0.07 2.92 -4.44
CA VAL A 125 -0.47 1.51 -4.61
C VAL A 125 -1.14 1.30 -5.96
N ILE A 126 -2.07 2.17 -6.35
CA ILE A 126 -2.75 2.07 -7.65
C ILE A 126 -1.77 2.21 -8.81
N GLN A 127 -0.88 3.19 -8.77
CA GLN A 127 0.14 3.38 -9.81
C GLN A 127 1.06 2.17 -9.94
N SER A 128 1.49 1.60 -8.82
CA SER A 128 2.37 0.44 -8.79
C SER A 128 1.67 -0.83 -9.25
N VAL A 129 0.56 -1.20 -8.58
CA VAL A 129 -0.09 -2.52 -8.76
C VAL A 129 -0.90 -2.59 -10.06
N ALA A 130 -1.66 -1.53 -10.38
CA ALA A 130 -2.53 -1.55 -11.56
C ALA A 130 -1.84 -1.10 -12.85
N PHE A 131 -0.89 -0.18 -12.75
CA PHE A 131 -0.27 0.44 -13.91
C PHE A 131 1.23 0.14 -14.07
N GLY A 132 1.83 -0.66 -13.18
CA GLY A 132 3.24 -1.03 -13.25
C GLY A 132 4.21 0.15 -13.15
N LYS A 133 3.73 1.30 -12.64
CA LYS A 133 4.57 2.49 -12.51
C LYS A 133 5.52 2.37 -11.32
N SER A 134 6.66 3.02 -11.43
CA SER A 134 7.67 3.11 -10.36
C SER A 134 7.18 4.02 -9.23
N ALA A 135 6.21 3.52 -8.44
CA ALA A 135 5.61 4.20 -7.31
C ALA A 135 5.72 3.34 -6.04
N LEU A 136 6.15 3.95 -4.92
CA LEU A 136 6.40 3.25 -3.67
C LEU A 136 5.49 3.80 -2.57
N ALA A 137 4.51 3.01 -2.16
CA ALA A 137 3.67 3.35 -1.03
C ALA A 137 4.43 3.13 0.29
N VAL A 138 4.41 4.10 1.18
CA VAL A 138 5.03 3.99 2.51
C VAL A 138 3.94 3.89 3.57
N ASP A 139 3.75 2.67 4.07
CA ASP A 139 2.92 2.39 5.23
C ASP A 139 3.76 2.27 6.51
N THR A 140 3.13 1.90 7.61
CA THR A 140 3.84 1.72 8.89
C THR A 140 4.85 0.58 8.87
N HIS A 141 4.64 -0.45 8.05
CA HIS A 141 5.59 -1.56 7.89
C HIS A 141 6.82 -1.13 7.07
N VAL A 142 6.59 -0.56 5.90
CA VAL A 142 7.65 -0.02 5.03
C VAL A 142 8.47 1.03 5.78
N TYR A 143 7.81 1.99 6.44
CA TYR A 143 8.47 3.01 7.25
C TYR A 143 9.40 2.40 8.30
N ARG A 144 8.89 1.49 9.12
CA ARG A 144 9.64 0.82 10.19
C ARG A 144 10.80 0.00 9.65
N VAL A 145 10.56 -0.82 8.64
CA VAL A 145 11.57 -1.71 8.07
C VAL A 145 12.69 -0.91 7.42
N ALA A 146 12.37 0.13 6.64
CA ALA A 146 13.35 1.00 6.01
C ALA A 146 14.30 1.64 7.02
N HIS A 147 13.79 2.11 8.16
CA HIS A 147 14.61 2.65 9.23
C HIS A 147 15.46 1.57 9.92
N ARG A 148 14.87 0.43 10.27
CA ARG A 148 15.57 -0.66 10.95
C ARG A 148 16.68 -1.27 10.12
N LEU A 149 16.48 -1.40 8.82
CA LEU A 149 17.49 -1.87 7.88
C LEU A 149 18.52 -0.79 7.50
N GLY A 150 18.35 0.45 7.98
CA GLY A 150 19.25 1.55 7.68
C GLY A 150 19.25 1.97 6.21
N LEU A 151 18.13 1.74 5.51
CA LEU A 151 17.92 2.22 4.15
C LEU A 151 17.67 3.73 4.14
N VAL A 152 16.99 4.23 5.16
CA VAL A 152 16.73 5.65 5.36
C VAL A 152 17.34 6.16 6.66
N SER A 153 17.47 7.47 6.80
CA SER A 153 18.04 8.11 7.99
C SER A 153 16.93 8.53 8.99
N LYS A 154 17.32 8.81 10.23
CA LYS A 154 16.39 9.39 11.23
C LYS A 154 15.79 10.73 10.83
N ARG A 155 16.39 11.45 9.85
CA ARG A 155 15.88 12.71 9.31
C ARG A 155 14.71 12.50 8.34
N ASP A 156 14.59 11.29 7.79
CA ASP A 156 13.50 10.88 6.90
C ASP A 156 12.27 10.47 7.74
N ASN A 157 11.75 11.42 8.52
CA ASN A 157 10.78 11.22 9.61
C ASN A 157 9.31 11.37 9.18
N THR A 158 9.02 11.40 7.89
CA THR A 158 7.67 11.35 7.33
C THR A 158 7.58 10.29 6.24
N PRO A 159 6.39 9.70 5.98
CA PRO A 159 6.21 8.75 4.89
C PRO A 159 6.72 9.28 3.54
N TYR A 160 6.46 10.55 3.23
CA TYR A 160 6.93 11.19 2.00
C TYR A 160 8.46 11.26 1.91
N LYS A 161 9.14 11.64 3.00
CA LYS A 161 10.61 11.67 3.01
C LYS A 161 11.21 10.27 2.87
N VAL A 162 10.60 9.26 3.49
CA VAL A 162 10.99 7.85 3.34
C VAL A 162 10.80 7.39 1.90
N GLU A 163 9.66 7.70 1.27
CA GLU A 163 9.41 7.43 -0.15
C GLU A 163 10.53 8.01 -1.03
N MET A 164 10.79 9.31 -0.91
CA MET A 164 11.84 9.99 -1.67
C MET A 164 13.25 9.43 -1.43
N ALA A 165 13.55 9.05 -0.18
CA ALA A 165 14.83 8.47 0.17
C ALA A 165 15.01 7.05 -0.38
N LEU A 166 13.95 6.24 -0.39
CA LEU A 166 13.96 4.88 -0.92
C LEU A 166 14.08 4.88 -2.44
N THR A 167 13.23 5.63 -3.12
CA THR A 167 13.19 5.68 -4.61
C THR A 167 14.47 6.25 -5.22
N LYS A 168 15.26 7.00 -4.45
CA LYS A 168 16.58 7.47 -4.90
C LYS A 168 17.60 6.34 -5.11
N TYR A 169 17.50 5.24 -4.37
CA TYR A 169 18.50 4.15 -4.35
C TYR A 169 17.95 2.82 -4.85
N ILE A 170 16.65 2.65 -4.91
CA ILE A 170 16.02 1.46 -5.47
C ILE A 170 15.96 1.64 -6.99
N PRO A 171 16.47 0.67 -7.79
CA PRO A 171 16.29 0.70 -9.24
C PRO A 171 14.81 0.82 -9.62
N GLU A 172 14.52 1.60 -10.66
CA GLU A 172 13.14 1.90 -11.07
C GLU A 172 12.29 0.65 -11.30
N ALA A 173 12.88 -0.37 -11.90
CA ALA A 173 12.23 -1.66 -12.15
C ALA A 173 11.87 -2.44 -10.87
N ASP A 174 12.58 -2.20 -9.77
CA ASP A 174 12.34 -2.89 -8.49
C ASP A 174 11.37 -2.13 -7.57
N VAL A 175 11.04 -0.88 -7.86
CA VAL A 175 10.25 -0.04 -6.94
C VAL A 175 8.87 -0.65 -6.64
N PRO A 176 8.13 -1.21 -7.62
CA PRO A 176 6.86 -1.88 -7.34
C PRO A 176 7.01 -3.05 -6.37
N ASP A 177 7.98 -3.92 -6.61
CA ASP A 177 8.24 -5.09 -5.78
C ASP A 177 8.79 -4.70 -4.40
N ALA A 178 9.64 -3.67 -4.33
CA ALA A 178 10.25 -3.22 -3.09
C ALA A 178 9.22 -2.74 -2.06
N HIS A 179 8.09 -2.17 -2.49
CA HIS A 179 6.97 -1.89 -1.61
C HIS A 179 6.51 -3.17 -0.90
N HIS A 180 6.22 -4.22 -1.67
CA HIS A 180 5.72 -5.48 -1.15
C HIS A 180 6.77 -6.23 -0.32
N TRP A 181 8.04 -6.24 -0.76
CA TRP A 181 9.14 -6.83 0.02
C TRP A 181 9.25 -6.23 1.42
N LEU A 182 9.28 -4.90 1.50
CA LEU A 182 9.40 -4.21 2.79
C LEU A 182 8.13 -4.37 3.65
N LEU A 183 6.95 -4.33 3.01
CA LEU A 183 5.67 -4.53 3.68
C LEU A 183 5.57 -5.93 4.29
N LEU A 184 5.77 -6.98 3.48
CA LEU A 184 5.65 -8.37 3.91
C LEU A 184 6.74 -8.74 4.92
N HIS A 185 7.98 -8.30 4.71
CA HIS A 185 9.04 -8.45 5.71
C HIS A 185 8.67 -7.78 7.04
N GLY A 186 8.06 -6.62 6.99
CA GLY A 186 7.56 -5.92 8.17
C GLY A 186 6.37 -6.60 8.84
N ARG A 187 5.50 -7.23 8.05
CA ARG A 187 4.31 -7.93 8.54
C ARG A 187 4.67 -9.25 9.22
N TYR A 188 5.57 -10.03 8.64
CA TYR A 188 5.82 -11.41 9.05
C TYR A 188 7.15 -11.66 9.75
N VAL A 189 8.18 -10.85 9.51
CA VAL A 189 9.53 -11.04 10.08
C VAL A 189 9.91 -9.91 11.02
N CYS A 190 10.00 -8.67 10.51
CA CYS A 190 10.42 -7.50 11.27
C CYS A 190 9.22 -6.82 11.92
N THR A 191 8.47 -7.56 12.75
CA THR A 191 7.25 -7.08 13.40
C THR A 191 7.53 -5.92 14.37
N SER A 192 6.49 -5.14 14.73
CA SER A 192 6.63 -3.93 15.53
C SER A 192 7.19 -4.24 16.93
N ARG A 193 6.50 -5.09 17.70
CA ARG A 193 6.82 -5.33 19.12
C ARG A 193 7.87 -6.41 19.35
N LYS A 194 7.83 -7.52 18.60
CA LYS A 194 8.72 -8.68 18.76
C LYS A 194 9.24 -9.15 17.40
N PRO A 195 10.21 -8.44 16.80
CA PRO A 195 10.78 -8.85 15.53
C PRO A 195 11.51 -10.21 15.68
N HIS A 196 11.35 -11.08 14.70
CA HIS A 196 11.95 -12.42 14.66
C HIS A 196 13.40 -12.36 14.16
N CYS A 197 14.25 -11.59 14.88
CA CYS A 197 15.63 -11.30 14.46
C CYS A 197 16.52 -12.55 14.33
N GLU A 198 16.29 -13.60 15.13
CA GLU A 198 17.02 -14.89 15.05
C GLU A 198 16.78 -15.63 13.75
N LYS A 199 15.59 -15.48 13.17
CA LYS A 199 15.19 -16.10 11.91
C LYS A 199 15.32 -15.17 10.71
N CYS A 200 15.76 -13.92 10.93
CA CYS A 200 15.89 -12.91 9.88
C CYS A 200 17.20 -13.07 9.12
N GLU A 201 17.12 -13.43 7.86
CA GLU A 201 18.31 -13.58 7.00
C GLU A 201 19.03 -12.26 6.72
N LEU A 202 18.32 -11.11 6.86
CA LEU A 202 18.92 -9.78 6.79
C LEU A 202 19.63 -9.34 8.08
N LYS A 203 19.70 -10.19 9.12
CA LYS A 203 20.28 -9.85 10.43
C LYS A 203 21.70 -9.30 10.32
N ALA A 204 22.54 -9.91 9.49
CA ALA A 204 23.93 -9.49 9.29
C ALA A 204 24.08 -8.13 8.58
N LEU A 205 23.05 -7.70 7.85
CA LEU A 205 23.00 -6.42 7.14
C LEU A 205 22.28 -5.33 7.94
N CYS A 206 21.53 -5.71 8.99
CA CYS A 206 20.72 -4.81 9.79
C CYS A 206 21.56 -4.06 10.81
N PRO A 207 21.66 -2.73 10.75
CA PRO A 207 22.44 -1.96 11.72
C PRO A 207 21.78 -1.83 13.08
N LYS A 208 20.58 -2.37 13.27
CA LYS A 208 19.78 -2.28 14.51
C LYS A 208 19.67 -0.84 15.05
N LEU A 209 19.51 0.12 14.13
CA LEU A 209 19.48 1.55 14.48
C LEU A 209 18.26 1.96 15.33
N LEU A 210 17.30 1.07 15.48
CA LEU A 210 16.09 1.30 16.26
C LEU A 210 15.88 0.11 17.20
N GLU A 211 16.65 0.06 18.27
CA GLU A 211 16.42 -0.90 19.35
C GLU A 211 15.22 -0.52 20.24
N ASP A 212 14.60 0.64 20.01
CA ASP A 212 13.62 1.18 20.94
C ASP A 212 12.22 1.42 20.39
N SER A 213 11.29 1.12 21.27
CA SER A 213 9.85 1.31 21.31
C SER A 213 9.29 2.69 20.91
N LYS A 214 10.09 3.60 20.37
CA LYS A 214 9.68 4.97 19.99
C LYS A 214 9.19 5.12 18.56
N LEU A 215 9.05 4.01 17.82
CA LEU A 215 8.48 3.97 16.47
C LEU A 215 7.23 3.09 16.41
N ALA A 216 6.57 2.92 17.53
CA ALA A 216 5.26 2.28 17.59
C ALA A 216 4.15 3.32 17.42
#